data_c3922b87308727e9f763040728b78565
#
_entry.id   c3922b87308727e9f763040728b78565
#
_cell.length_a   1.000
_cell.length_b   1.000
_cell.length_c   1.000
_cell.angle_alpha   90.00
_cell.angle_beta   90.00
_cell.angle_gamma   90.00
#
_symmetry.space_group_name_H-M   'P 1'
#
loop_
_entity.id
_entity.type
_entity.pdbx_description
1 polymer ?
#
loop_
_entity_poly.entity_id
_entity_poly.type
_entity_poly.pdbx_seq_one_letter_code
_entity_poly.pdbx_strand_id
1 'polypeptide(L)'
;DQLNKNFFFSLTEGLKKKVVEVDDLSKNNFFEDLSENEKIDLIRAAQEDEAFYSSVIEGAHTTKKRTKELVEKGLEPQNKDEKMVLNNYHALSYIMENIHKNITEELIVEIFKIVTKETLEEEEFGYRKNQNFVRNLEVVVYEPPKFEDVSKMMKSLVAFIGDDTDERVHPIIKAFIIHFYFVYIHPFNDGNGRTARALTYMYLLKNGYHFFKFFSISSLLKEFRGNYYKAIKNVEDYDSDLTYFIDFYLDMTVKSIKKVSSDFKNQYLLKVIKGKILDRGLELNKRQEKTLEKIIKIGKKNIDISFYMSQNKVVQETARKDLSELVEMEILLV
;
A
#
# COMPACT_ATOMS: atom_id res chain seq x y z
N ASP A 1 -25.05 -22.54 -5.11
CA ASP A 1 -23.82 -23.21 -5.59
C ASP A 1 -22.73 -22.13 -5.77
N GLN A 2 -21.69 -22.17 -4.93
CA GLN A 2 -20.61 -21.16 -4.91
C GLN A 2 -19.82 -21.14 -6.24
N LEU A 3 -19.76 -22.24 -6.96
CA LEU A 3 -19.09 -22.34 -8.26
C LEU A 3 -19.79 -21.53 -9.37
N ASN A 4 -21.12 -21.41 -9.30
CA ASN A 4 -21.94 -20.75 -10.32
C ASN A 4 -22.41 -19.35 -9.85
N LYS A 5 -21.81 -18.81 -8.81
CA LYS A 5 -22.15 -17.49 -8.28
C LYS A 5 -21.65 -16.40 -9.24
N ASN A 6 -22.57 -15.60 -9.75
CA ASN A 6 -22.25 -14.46 -10.61
C ASN A 6 -21.98 -13.23 -9.76
N PHE A 7 -20.79 -12.67 -9.89
CA PHE A 7 -20.45 -11.38 -9.29
C PHE A 7 -20.75 -10.27 -10.28
N PHE A 8 -21.27 -9.17 -9.77
CA PHE A 8 -21.55 -7.97 -10.57
C PHE A 8 -21.20 -6.71 -9.80
N PHE A 9 -21.14 -5.59 -10.48
CA PHE A 9 -21.04 -4.27 -9.87
C PHE A 9 -21.81 -3.26 -10.68
N SER A 10 -22.25 -2.19 -10.03
CA SER A 10 -22.92 -1.06 -10.67
C SER A 10 -21.92 0.08 -10.82
N LEU A 11 -21.66 0.51 -12.06
CA LEU A 11 -20.78 1.65 -12.34
C LEU A 11 -21.51 2.97 -12.03
N THR A 12 -21.61 3.28 -10.73
CA THR A 12 -22.28 4.50 -10.24
C THR A 12 -21.49 5.77 -10.62
N GLU A 13 -22.15 6.93 -10.62
CA GLU A 13 -21.47 8.21 -10.84
C GLU A 13 -20.38 8.48 -9.76
N GLY A 14 -20.57 7.98 -8.54
CA GLY A 14 -19.56 8.03 -7.48
C GLY A 14 -18.29 7.26 -7.85
N LEU A 15 -18.45 6.02 -8.32
CA LEU A 15 -17.33 5.19 -8.78
C LEU A 15 -16.60 5.81 -9.96
N LYS A 16 -17.34 6.29 -10.98
CA LYS A 16 -16.75 6.97 -12.15
C LYS A 16 -15.87 8.14 -11.73
N LYS A 17 -16.37 9.00 -10.82
CA LYS A 17 -15.60 10.15 -10.32
C LYS A 17 -14.31 9.72 -9.62
N LYS A 18 -14.35 8.68 -8.81
CA LYS A 18 -13.17 8.15 -8.10
C LYS A 18 -12.16 7.54 -9.07
N VAL A 19 -12.61 6.82 -10.09
CA VAL A 19 -11.74 6.28 -11.15
C VAL A 19 -11.01 7.42 -11.87
N VAL A 20 -11.76 8.44 -12.34
CA VAL A 20 -11.15 9.63 -12.98
C VAL A 20 -10.17 10.31 -12.03
N GLU A 21 -10.52 10.45 -10.75
CA GLU A 21 -9.61 11.04 -9.74
C GLU A 21 -8.32 10.25 -9.59
N VAL A 22 -8.37 8.92 -9.58
CA VAL A 22 -7.17 8.08 -9.54
C VAL A 22 -6.33 8.25 -10.79
N ASP A 23 -6.97 8.28 -11.97
CA ASP A 23 -6.26 8.47 -13.24
C ASP A 23 -5.58 9.85 -13.31
N ASP A 24 -6.26 10.89 -12.88
CA ASP A 24 -5.69 12.25 -12.85
C ASP A 24 -4.55 12.36 -11.85
N LEU A 25 -4.70 11.76 -10.67
CA LEU A 25 -3.64 11.71 -9.66
C LEU A 25 -2.44 10.88 -10.15
N SER A 26 -2.68 9.82 -10.95
CA SER A 26 -1.62 8.96 -11.50
C SER A 26 -0.79 9.65 -12.58
N LYS A 27 -1.39 10.60 -13.31
CA LYS A 27 -0.74 11.41 -14.33
C LYS A 27 0.05 12.57 -13.75
N ASN A 28 -0.19 12.93 -12.49
CA ASN A 28 0.58 13.96 -11.82
C ASN A 28 2.00 13.46 -11.56
N ASN A 29 2.93 13.92 -12.37
CA ASN A 29 4.34 13.53 -12.37
C ASN A 29 5.12 14.09 -11.17
N PHE A 30 4.61 13.93 -9.93
CA PHE A 30 5.27 14.40 -8.71
C PHE A 30 6.70 13.86 -8.55
N PHE A 31 7.02 12.80 -9.28
CA PHE A 31 8.30 12.10 -9.16
C PHE A 31 9.25 12.43 -10.31
N GLU A 32 8.85 13.25 -11.30
CA GLU A 32 9.73 13.60 -12.43
C GLU A 32 10.94 14.43 -12.01
N ASP A 33 10.75 15.32 -11.05
CA ASP A 33 11.81 16.20 -10.54
C ASP A 33 12.81 15.48 -9.61
N LEU A 34 12.59 14.19 -9.33
CA LEU A 34 13.48 13.38 -8.52
C LEU A 34 14.65 12.83 -9.32
N SER A 35 15.83 12.83 -8.71
CA SER A 35 16.95 12.04 -9.20
C SER A 35 16.62 10.55 -9.15
N GLU A 36 17.29 9.74 -9.98
CA GLU A 36 17.09 8.28 -10.00
C GLU A 36 17.36 7.64 -8.63
N ASN A 37 18.36 8.11 -7.88
CA ASN A 37 18.62 7.61 -6.53
C ASN A 37 17.46 7.90 -5.56
N GLU A 38 16.88 9.09 -5.62
CA GLU A 38 15.71 9.43 -4.79
C GLU A 38 14.49 8.58 -5.15
N LYS A 39 14.28 8.28 -6.43
CA LYS A 39 13.21 7.35 -6.88
C LYS A 39 13.44 5.95 -6.33
N ILE A 40 14.67 5.43 -6.42
CA ILE A 40 15.04 4.12 -5.88
C ILE A 40 14.76 4.04 -4.37
N ASP A 41 15.16 5.05 -3.61
CA ASP A 41 14.96 5.09 -2.16
C ASP A 41 13.47 5.14 -1.79
N LEU A 42 12.66 5.92 -2.53
CA LEU A 42 11.21 5.97 -2.33
C LEU A 42 10.53 4.65 -2.67
N ILE A 43 10.91 4.01 -3.78
CA ILE A 43 10.37 2.70 -4.18
C ILE A 43 10.69 1.67 -3.10
N ARG A 44 11.93 1.64 -2.62
CA ARG A 44 12.34 0.73 -1.54
C ARG A 44 11.52 0.96 -0.27
N ALA A 45 11.37 2.20 0.17
CA ALA A 45 10.59 2.54 1.35
C ALA A 45 9.10 2.14 1.20
N ALA A 46 8.52 2.31 0.00
CA ALA A 46 7.16 1.89 -0.30
C ALA A 46 7.01 0.37 -0.28
N GLN A 47 7.98 -0.37 -0.82
CA GLN A 47 8.00 -1.83 -0.78
C GLN A 47 8.16 -2.36 0.66
N GLU A 48 9.01 -1.74 1.48
CA GLU A 48 9.14 -2.06 2.90
C GLU A 48 7.83 -1.86 3.65
N ASP A 49 7.16 -0.73 3.40
CA ASP A 49 5.86 -0.43 4.00
C ASP A 49 4.78 -1.40 3.54
N GLU A 50 4.71 -1.72 2.25
CA GLU A 50 3.75 -2.69 1.71
C GLU A 50 4.00 -4.09 2.29
N ALA A 51 5.25 -4.54 2.34
CA ALA A 51 5.63 -5.83 2.91
C ALA A 51 5.27 -5.93 4.40
N PHE A 52 5.57 -4.89 5.16
CA PHE A 52 5.25 -4.80 6.58
C PHE A 52 3.74 -4.81 6.82
N TYR A 53 3.01 -3.85 6.25
CA TYR A 53 1.58 -3.71 6.54
C TYR A 53 0.75 -4.87 6.00
N SER A 54 1.08 -5.39 4.81
CA SER A 54 0.43 -6.57 4.25
C SER A 54 0.59 -7.80 5.15
N SER A 55 1.77 -7.99 5.75
CA SER A 55 2.01 -9.09 6.71
C SER A 55 1.33 -8.86 8.06
N VAL A 56 1.30 -7.61 8.55
CA VAL A 56 0.61 -7.26 9.80
C VAL A 56 -0.92 -7.39 9.70
N ILE A 57 -1.52 -7.17 8.51
CA ILE A 57 -2.94 -7.48 8.26
C ILE A 57 -3.22 -8.96 8.54
N GLU A 58 -2.30 -9.84 8.14
CA GLU A 58 -2.38 -11.30 8.32
C GLU A 58 -1.88 -11.78 9.69
N GLY A 59 -1.60 -10.87 10.60
CA GLY A 59 -1.29 -11.20 11.99
C GLY A 59 0.20 -11.26 12.33
N ALA A 60 1.11 -10.88 11.45
CA ALA A 60 2.52 -10.81 11.80
C ALA A 60 2.80 -9.76 12.89
N HIS A 61 3.56 -10.14 13.91
CA HIS A 61 3.97 -9.32 15.05
C HIS A 61 5.44 -8.92 14.92
N THR A 62 5.69 -7.77 14.26
CA THR A 62 7.02 -7.16 14.12
C THR A 62 6.92 -5.64 14.10
N THR A 63 8.01 -4.94 13.84
CA THR A 63 8.06 -3.48 13.79
C THR A 63 8.62 -2.98 12.47
N LYS A 64 8.23 -1.77 12.04
CA LYS A 64 8.81 -1.13 10.84
C LYS A 64 10.34 -1.00 10.95
N LYS A 65 10.87 -0.70 12.13
CA LYS A 65 12.31 -0.65 12.36
C LYS A 65 12.97 -1.99 12.06
N ARG A 66 12.40 -3.09 12.55
CA ARG A 66 12.93 -4.43 12.31
C ARG A 66 12.80 -4.85 10.85
N THR A 67 11.68 -4.52 10.19
CA THR A 67 11.52 -4.71 8.74
C THR A 67 12.62 -4.03 7.95
N LYS A 68 12.91 -2.77 8.27
CA LYS A 68 13.99 -2.02 7.63
C LYS A 68 15.36 -2.66 7.87
N GLU A 69 15.64 -3.13 9.07
CA GLU A 69 16.89 -3.84 9.38
C GLU A 69 17.03 -5.16 8.59
N LEU A 70 15.94 -5.93 8.45
CA LEU A 70 15.93 -7.16 7.65
C LEU A 70 16.23 -6.85 6.17
N VAL A 71 15.60 -5.83 5.61
CA VAL A 71 15.72 -5.49 4.18
C VAL A 71 17.05 -4.79 3.87
N GLU A 72 17.38 -3.71 4.59
CA GLU A 72 18.54 -2.88 4.26
C GLU A 72 19.88 -3.48 4.70
N LYS A 73 19.88 -4.19 5.84
CA LYS A 73 21.11 -4.77 6.39
C LYS A 73 21.25 -6.25 6.07
N GLY A 74 20.26 -6.87 5.42
CA GLY A 74 20.27 -8.29 5.11
C GLY A 74 20.33 -9.18 6.35
N LEU A 75 19.71 -8.77 7.46
CA LEU A 75 19.70 -9.56 8.67
C LEU A 75 18.80 -10.79 8.52
N GLU A 76 19.20 -11.90 9.12
CA GLU A 76 18.38 -13.11 9.11
C GLU A 76 17.11 -12.93 9.96
N PRO A 77 15.94 -13.41 9.46
CA PRO A 77 14.70 -13.42 10.21
C PRO A 77 14.78 -14.41 11.39
N GLN A 78 14.37 -13.97 12.56
CA GLN A 78 14.47 -14.75 13.80
C GLN A 78 13.24 -15.62 14.09
N ASN A 79 12.12 -15.36 13.42
CA ASN A 79 10.84 -16.05 13.64
C ASN A 79 9.97 -16.03 12.38
N LYS A 80 8.82 -16.73 12.43
CA LYS A 80 7.86 -16.84 11.34
C LYS A 80 7.36 -15.46 10.89
N ASP A 81 7.08 -14.56 11.81
CA ASP A 81 6.54 -13.23 11.50
C ASP A 81 7.52 -12.36 10.70
N GLU A 82 8.79 -12.42 11.08
CA GLU A 82 9.86 -11.72 10.32
C GLU A 82 10.07 -12.37 8.95
N LYS A 83 9.99 -13.71 8.83
CA LYS A 83 9.99 -14.41 7.54
C LYS A 83 8.82 -13.96 6.67
N MET A 84 7.61 -13.85 7.21
CA MET A 84 6.44 -13.38 6.47
C MET A 84 6.68 -12.00 5.84
N VAL A 85 7.27 -11.07 6.58
CA VAL A 85 7.55 -9.72 6.07
C VAL A 85 8.65 -9.74 5.01
N LEU A 86 9.75 -10.44 5.26
CA LEU A 86 10.87 -10.53 4.32
C LEU A 86 10.45 -11.22 3.01
N ASN A 87 9.67 -12.30 3.11
CA ASN A 87 9.11 -13.01 1.95
C ASN A 87 8.20 -12.10 1.12
N ASN A 88 7.36 -11.30 1.79
CA ASN A 88 6.46 -10.38 1.09
C ASN A 88 7.26 -9.27 0.37
N TYR A 89 8.34 -8.77 0.98
CA TYR A 89 9.27 -7.86 0.32
C TYR A 89 9.90 -8.50 -0.93
N HIS A 90 10.38 -9.75 -0.82
CA HIS A 90 10.95 -10.48 -1.96
C HIS A 90 9.91 -10.72 -3.07
N ALA A 91 8.65 -11.00 -2.71
CA ALA A 91 7.57 -11.15 -3.69
C ALA A 91 7.32 -9.84 -4.46
N LEU A 92 7.34 -8.68 -3.79
CA LEU A 92 7.22 -7.38 -4.44
C LEU A 92 8.42 -7.08 -5.35
N SER A 93 9.63 -7.41 -4.93
CA SER A 93 10.84 -7.28 -5.76
C SER A 93 10.76 -8.17 -6.99
N TYR A 94 10.37 -9.44 -6.80
CA TYR A 94 10.14 -10.38 -7.91
C TYR A 94 9.11 -9.85 -8.92
N ILE A 95 8.01 -9.26 -8.45
CA ILE A 95 6.97 -8.65 -9.30
C ILE A 95 7.55 -7.49 -10.11
N MET A 96 8.35 -6.63 -9.49
CA MET A 96 8.97 -5.48 -10.17
C MET A 96 9.87 -5.92 -11.33
N GLU A 97 10.63 -7.01 -11.15
CA GLU A 97 11.50 -7.58 -12.17
C GLU A 97 10.73 -8.30 -13.29
N ASN A 98 9.54 -8.83 -12.96
CA ASN A 98 8.76 -9.69 -13.84
C ASN A 98 7.44 -9.07 -14.33
N ILE A 99 7.29 -7.75 -14.23
CA ILE A 99 6.06 -7.01 -14.60
C ILE A 99 5.62 -7.27 -16.05
N HIS A 100 6.54 -7.61 -16.94
CA HIS A 100 6.30 -7.90 -18.36
C HIS A 100 5.63 -9.25 -18.59
N LYS A 101 5.75 -10.19 -17.66
CA LYS A 101 5.19 -11.54 -17.79
C LYS A 101 3.65 -11.51 -17.78
N ASN A 102 3.05 -12.46 -18.49
CA ASN A 102 1.61 -12.69 -18.38
C ASN A 102 1.29 -13.35 -17.03
N ILE A 103 0.19 -12.92 -16.43
CA ILE A 103 -0.28 -13.47 -15.15
C ILE A 103 -0.99 -14.80 -15.46
N THR A 104 -0.29 -15.90 -15.17
CA THR A 104 -0.77 -17.29 -15.36
C THR A 104 -0.95 -17.97 -14.00
N GLU A 105 -1.56 -19.16 -13.98
CA GLU A 105 -1.64 -19.96 -12.75
C GLU A 105 -0.26 -20.26 -12.18
N GLU A 106 0.72 -20.59 -13.03
CA GLU A 106 2.09 -20.91 -12.64
C GLU A 106 2.75 -19.68 -11.98
N LEU A 107 2.57 -18.48 -12.55
CA LEU A 107 3.11 -17.26 -11.98
C LEU A 107 2.47 -16.91 -10.62
N ILE A 108 1.16 -17.12 -10.49
CA ILE A 108 0.47 -16.93 -9.21
C ILE A 108 1.00 -17.89 -8.15
N VAL A 109 1.21 -19.17 -8.52
CA VAL A 109 1.80 -20.18 -7.61
C VAL A 109 3.26 -19.83 -7.27
N GLU A 110 4.02 -19.26 -8.21
CA GLU A 110 5.39 -18.82 -7.94
C GLU A 110 5.43 -17.65 -6.94
N ILE A 111 4.58 -16.64 -7.12
CA ILE A 111 4.41 -15.54 -6.15
C ILE A 111 4.00 -16.10 -4.78
N PHE A 112 3.05 -17.02 -4.73
CA PHE A 112 2.62 -17.67 -3.50
C PHE A 112 3.78 -18.40 -2.79
N LYS A 113 4.61 -19.16 -3.53
CA LYS A 113 5.78 -19.85 -2.99
C LYS A 113 6.78 -18.87 -2.36
N ILE A 114 7.01 -17.72 -3.00
CA ILE A 114 7.88 -16.67 -2.43
C ILE A 114 7.27 -16.11 -1.15
N VAL A 115 5.97 -15.78 -1.15
CA VAL A 115 5.24 -15.23 0.00
C VAL A 115 5.26 -16.17 1.20
N THR A 116 5.28 -17.48 0.96
CA THR A 116 5.16 -18.51 2.02
C THR A 116 6.45 -19.31 2.26
N LYS A 117 7.56 -18.91 1.65
CA LYS A 117 8.85 -19.57 1.80
C LYS A 117 9.21 -19.76 3.27
N GLU A 118 9.52 -20.98 3.70
CA GLU A 118 9.87 -21.35 5.07
C GLU A 118 8.83 -20.96 6.15
N THR A 119 7.61 -20.64 5.74
CA THR A 119 6.46 -20.43 6.64
C THR A 119 5.37 -21.47 6.46
N LEU A 120 5.44 -22.26 5.38
CA LEU A 120 4.68 -23.46 5.09
C LEU A 120 5.62 -24.62 4.74
N GLU A 121 5.15 -25.86 4.93
CA GLU A 121 5.86 -27.06 4.49
C GLU A 121 5.72 -27.21 2.96
N GLU A 122 6.70 -27.87 2.31
CA GLU A 122 6.72 -27.99 0.83
C GLU A 122 5.51 -28.76 0.28
N GLU A 123 4.96 -29.71 1.05
CA GLU A 123 3.77 -30.49 0.70
C GLU A 123 2.50 -29.65 0.62
N GLU A 124 2.51 -28.46 1.20
CA GLU A 124 1.44 -27.48 1.17
C GLU A 124 1.54 -26.50 -0.01
N PHE A 125 2.62 -26.58 -0.81
CA PHE A 125 2.77 -25.75 -1.98
C PHE A 125 1.81 -26.20 -3.09
N GLY A 126 0.89 -25.28 -3.43
CA GLY A 126 -0.15 -25.52 -4.42
C GLY A 126 -1.55 -25.29 -3.84
N TYR A 127 -2.56 -25.59 -4.63
CA TYR A 127 -3.93 -25.43 -4.18
C TYR A 127 -4.24 -26.37 -3.03
N ARG A 128 -5.05 -25.88 -2.08
CA ARG A 128 -5.52 -26.67 -0.95
C ARG A 128 -6.24 -27.93 -1.41
N LYS A 129 -5.99 -29.01 -0.70
CA LYS A 129 -6.56 -30.35 -0.96
C LYS A 129 -7.67 -30.71 0.01
N ASN A 130 -7.97 -29.83 0.96
CA ASN A 130 -8.98 -29.99 1.99
C ASN A 130 -9.77 -28.70 2.15
N GLN A 131 -10.96 -28.80 2.76
CA GLN A 131 -11.74 -27.64 3.13
C GLN A 131 -11.03 -26.90 4.27
N ASN A 132 -10.81 -25.61 4.10
CA ASN A 132 -10.30 -24.73 5.13
C ASN A 132 -11.36 -23.69 5.51
N PHE A 133 -11.11 -22.98 6.60
CA PHE A 133 -12.01 -21.95 7.12
C PHE A 133 -11.18 -20.74 7.55
N VAL A 134 -11.60 -19.55 7.15
CA VAL A 134 -11.01 -18.33 7.68
C VAL A 134 -11.61 -18.08 9.07
N ARG A 135 -10.74 -17.94 10.07
CA ARG A 135 -11.16 -17.78 11.48
C ARG A 135 -10.69 -16.43 12.03
N ASN A 136 -11.51 -15.89 12.91
CA ASN A 136 -11.11 -14.83 13.83
C ASN A 136 -11.23 -15.40 15.25
N LEU A 137 -10.09 -15.68 15.85
CA LEU A 137 -10.03 -16.51 17.07
C LEU A 137 -10.69 -17.88 16.80
N GLU A 138 -11.67 -18.26 17.62
CA GLU A 138 -12.42 -19.51 17.51
C GLU A 138 -13.61 -19.46 16.52
N VAL A 139 -13.96 -18.26 16.04
CA VAL A 139 -15.14 -18.07 15.19
C VAL A 139 -14.79 -18.19 13.72
N VAL A 140 -15.48 -19.04 12.96
CA VAL A 140 -15.42 -19.09 11.51
C VAL A 140 -16.07 -17.82 10.98
N VAL A 141 -15.29 -17.00 10.28
CA VAL A 141 -15.76 -15.73 9.70
C VAL A 141 -16.00 -15.85 8.19
N TYR A 142 -15.40 -16.85 7.55
CA TYR A 142 -15.61 -17.12 6.15
C TYR A 142 -15.37 -18.60 5.84
N GLU A 143 -16.25 -19.20 5.04
CA GLU A 143 -16.12 -20.54 4.45
C GLU A 143 -15.89 -20.42 2.94
N PRO A 144 -14.64 -20.66 2.46
CA PRO A 144 -14.32 -20.62 1.04
C PRO A 144 -15.08 -21.68 0.24
N PRO A 145 -15.16 -21.55 -1.09
CA PRO A 145 -15.69 -22.59 -1.99
C PRO A 145 -15.07 -23.96 -1.72
N LYS A 146 -15.75 -25.02 -2.15
CA LYS A 146 -15.23 -26.38 -2.01
C LYS A 146 -13.85 -26.51 -2.65
N PHE A 147 -12.95 -27.27 -2.03
CA PHE A 147 -11.57 -27.39 -2.52
C PHE A 147 -11.51 -28.06 -3.91
N GLU A 148 -12.47 -28.91 -4.26
CA GLU A 148 -12.60 -29.54 -5.58
C GLU A 148 -12.86 -28.51 -6.70
N ASP A 149 -13.46 -27.36 -6.38
CA ASP A 149 -13.80 -26.30 -7.32
C ASP A 149 -12.65 -25.29 -7.54
N VAL A 150 -11.67 -25.27 -6.65
CA VAL A 150 -10.57 -24.28 -6.65
C VAL A 150 -9.86 -24.20 -7.99
N SER A 151 -9.45 -25.34 -8.56
CA SER A 151 -8.73 -25.37 -9.83
C SER A 151 -9.55 -24.76 -10.98
N LYS A 152 -10.86 -25.05 -11.04
CA LYS A 152 -11.74 -24.48 -12.06
C LYS A 152 -11.92 -22.97 -11.86
N MET A 153 -12.08 -22.52 -10.63
CA MET A 153 -12.24 -21.10 -10.31
C MET A 153 -10.97 -20.31 -10.59
N MET A 154 -9.79 -20.87 -10.29
CA MET A 154 -8.52 -20.23 -10.61
C MET A 154 -8.29 -20.11 -12.12
N LYS A 155 -8.65 -21.10 -12.91
CA LYS A 155 -8.63 -21.01 -14.39
C LYS A 155 -9.54 -19.88 -14.88
N SER A 156 -10.75 -19.76 -14.30
CA SER A 156 -11.66 -18.66 -14.63
C SER A 156 -11.10 -17.28 -14.25
N LEU A 157 -10.43 -17.17 -13.09
CA LEU A 157 -9.75 -15.94 -12.68
C LEU A 157 -8.63 -15.57 -13.65
N VAL A 158 -7.78 -16.53 -14.03
CA VAL A 158 -6.68 -16.28 -14.97
C VAL A 158 -7.21 -15.91 -16.36
N ALA A 159 -8.26 -16.56 -16.82
CA ALA A 159 -8.93 -16.18 -18.07
C ALA A 159 -9.48 -14.74 -18.00
N PHE A 160 -10.14 -14.37 -16.89
CA PHE A 160 -10.60 -12.99 -16.66
C PHE A 160 -9.43 -12.00 -16.61
N ILE A 161 -8.30 -12.32 -15.98
CA ILE A 161 -7.12 -11.47 -15.94
C ILE A 161 -6.60 -11.18 -17.36
N GLY A 162 -6.52 -12.23 -18.20
CA GLY A 162 -5.99 -12.14 -19.55
C GLY A 162 -6.98 -11.62 -20.61
N ASP A 163 -8.25 -11.43 -20.26
CA ASP A 163 -9.26 -10.92 -21.18
C ASP A 163 -9.24 -9.37 -21.21
N ASP A 164 -8.52 -8.81 -22.16
CA ASP A 164 -8.45 -7.37 -22.39
C ASP A 164 -9.50 -6.88 -23.42
N THR A 165 -10.45 -7.75 -23.81
CA THR A 165 -11.49 -7.42 -24.82
C THR A 165 -12.66 -6.62 -24.28
N ASP A 166 -12.91 -6.69 -22.97
CA ASP A 166 -13.98 -5.94 -22.32
C ASP A 166 -13.51 -4.54 -21.86
N GLU A 167 -13.50 -3.60 -22.78
CA GLU A 167 -13.15 -2.18 -22.50
C GLU A 167 -14.10 -1.50 -21.50
N ARG A 168 -15.22 -2.13 -21.13
CA ARG A 168 -16.18 -1.58 -20.14
C ARG A 168 -15.67 -1.66 -18.71
N VAL A 169 -14.72 -2.56 -18.44
CA VAL A 169 -14.15 -2.72 -17.11
C VAL A 169 -12.81 -2.02 -17.02
N HIS A 170 -12.82 -0.87 -16.39
CA HIS A 170 -11.61 -0.06 -16.18
C HIS A 170 -10.52 -0.87 -15.45
N PRO A 171 -9.21 -0.78 -15.84
CA PRO A 171 -8.15 -1.61 -15.28
C PRO A 171 -8.03 -1.55 -13.75
N ILE A 172 -8.26 -0.39 -13.14
CA ILE A 172 -8.21 -0.27 -11.67
C ILE A 172 -9.38 -1.01 -11.01
N ILE A 173 -10.56 -0.98 -11.61
CA ILE A 173 -11.72 -1.76 -11.13
C ILE A 173 -11.43 -3.25 -11.30
N LYS A 174 -10.88 -3.65 -12.44
CA LYS A 174 -10.49 -5.03 -12.71
C LYS A 174 -9.47 -5.54 -11.69
N ALA A 175 -8.48 -4.72 -11.32
CA ALA A 175 -7.53 -5.06 -10.26
C ALA A 175 -8.21 -5.39 -8.92
N PHE A 176 -9.24 -4.64 -8.54
CA PHE A 176 -9.97 -4.86 -7.29
C PHE A 176 -10.92 -6.07 -7.37
N ILE A 177 -11.49 -6.33 -8.53
CA ILE A 177 -12.24 -7.57 -8.79
C ILE A 177 -11.31 -8.79 -8.66
N ILE A 178 -10.12 -8.73 -9.25
CA ILE A 178 -9.09 -9.78 -9.15
C ILE A 178 -8.74 -10.01 -7.67
N HIS A 179 -8.50 -8.94 -6.91
CA HIS A 179 -8.23 -9.03 -5.47
C HIS A 179 -9.34 -9.75 -4.72
N PHE A 180 -10.58 -9.26 -4.87
CA PHE A 180 -11.73 -9.85 -4.19
C PHE A 180 -11.91 -11.32 -4.56
N TYR A 181 -11.93 -11.62 -5.86
CA TYR A 181 -12.22 -12.98 -6.33
C TYR A 181 -11.14 -13.97 -5.91
N PHE A 182 -9.85 -13.54 -5.87
CA PHE A 182 -8.78 -14.38 -5.33
C PHE A 182 -8.97 -14.68 -3.84
N VAL A 183 -9.31 -13.66 -3.04
CA VAL A 183 -9.60 -13.84 -1.60
C VAL A 183 -10.82 -14.71 -1.39
N TYR A 184 -11.85 -14.58 -2.25
CA TYR A 184 -13.05 -15.40 -2.23
C TYR A 184 -12.76 -16.88 -2.53
N ILE A 185 -11.98 -17.18 -3.57
CA ILE A 185 -11.57 -18.58 -3.89
C ILE A 185 -10.77 -19.17 -2.73
N HIS A 186 -9.90 -18.37 -2.12
CA HIS A 186 -9.00 -18.78 -1.04
C HIS A 186 -8.19 -20.03 -1.39
N PRO A 187 -7.41 -19.99 -2.48
CA PRO A 187 -6.92 -21.21 -3.14
C PRO A 187 -5.88 -21.99 -2.33
N PHE A 188 -5.21 -21.37 -1.36
CA PHE A 188 -4.10 -21.96 -0.61
C PHE A 188 -4.45 -22.18 0.86
N ASN A 189 -3.62 -22.97 1.57
CA ASN A 189 -3.79 -23.20 3.01
C ASN A 189 -3.49 -21.96 3.86
N ASP A 190 -2.49 -21.17 3.50
CA ASP A 190 -2.11 -19.88 4.11
C ASP A 190 -1.56 -18.93 3.02
N GLY A 191 -1.35 -17.66 3.34
CA GLY A 191 -0.76 -16.68 2.42
C GLY A 191 -1.72 -16.08 1.39
N ASN A 192 -3.01 -16.42 1.40
CA ASN A 192 -3.98 -15.95 0.41
C ASN A 192 -4.08 -14.42 0.37
N GLY A 193 -4.20 -13.76 1.50
CA GLY A 193 -4.31 -12.29 1.54
C GLY A 193 -3.05 -11.59 1.04
N ARG A 194 -1.87 -12.06 1.43
CA ARG A 194 -0.58 -11.52 0.96
C ARG A 194 -0.42 -11.71 -0.56
N THR A 195 -0.73 -12.91 -1.06
CA THR A 195 -0.70 -13.22 -2.50
C THR A 195 -1.73 -12.39 -3.28
N ALA A 196 -2.94 -12.20 -2.76
CA ALA A 196 -3.96 -11.36 -3.39
C ALA A 196 -3.50 -9.92 -3.57
N ARG A 197 -2.91 -9.32 -2.52
CA ARG A 197 -2.37 -7.95 -2.59
C ARG A 197 -1.18 -7.85 -3.55
N ALA A 198 -0.27 -8.82 -3.53
CA ALA A 198 0.84 -8.91 -4.46
C ALA A 198 0.37 -9.04 -5.93
N LEU A 199 -0.62 -9.89 -6.19
CA LEU A 199 -1.23 -10.05 -7.52
C LEU A 199 -1.92 -8.77 -8.00
N THR A 200 -2.66 -8.09 -7.12
CA THR A 200 -3.29 -6.80 -7.40
C THR A 200 -2.25 -5.76 -7.78
N TYR A 201 -1.17 -5.69 -7.02
CA TYR A 201 -0.04 -4.79 -7.28
C TYR A 201 0.59 -5.07 -8.64
N MET A 202 0.87 -6.34 -8.95
CA MET A 202 1.40 -6.74 -10.26
C MET A 202 0.47 -6.34 -11.40
N TYR A 203 -0.82 -6.62 -11.28
CA TYR A 203 -1.81 -6.28 -12.30
C TYR A 203 -1.86 -4.77 -12.56
N LEU A 204 -1.89 -3.95 -11.51
CA LEU A 204 -1.88 -2.49 -11.61
C LEU A 204 -0.63 -1.98 -12.32
N LEU A 205 0.56 -2.44 -11.94
CA LEU A 205 1.81 -2.03 -12.55
C LEU A 205 1.88 -2.42 -14.04
N LYS A 206 1.43 -3.64 -14.38
CA LYS A 206 1.38 -4.13 -15.76
C LYS A 206 0.46 -3.28 -16.63
N ASN A 207 -0.59 -2.71 -16.07
CA ASN A 207 -1.57 -1.87 -16.76
C ASN A 207 -1.27 -0.35 -16.66
N GLY A 208 0.00 0.02 -16.42
CA GLY A 208 0.45 1.39 -16.50
C GLY A 208 0.33 2.23 -15.23
N TYR A 209 -0.22 1.67 -14.15
CA TYR A 209 -0.32 2.38 -12.87
C TYR A 209 1.01 2.37 -12.10
N HIS A 210 2.09 2.88 -12.76
CA HIS A 210 3.45 2.83 -12.22
C HIS A 210 3.64 3.62 -10.93
N PHE A 211 2.77 4.58 -10.64
CA PHE A 211 2.82 5.34 -9.40
C PHE A 211 2.59 4.48 -8.14
N PHE A 212 1.96 3.30 -8.28
CA PHE A 212 1.87 2.33 -7.17
C PHE A 212 3.23 1.88 -6.62
N LYS A 213 4.32 2.05 -7.38
CA LYS A 213 5.68 1.78 -6.90
C LYS A 213 6.08 2.64 -5.70
N PHE A 214 5.45 3.79 -5.53
CA PHE A 214 5.85 4.83 -4.58
C PHE A 214 5.01 4.86 -3.29
N PHE A 215 4.04 3.97 -3.12
CA PHE A 215 3.22 3.94 -1.91
C PHE A 215 2.65 2.56 -1.58
N SER A 216 2.25 2.39 -0.32
CA SER A 216 1.61 1.19 0.20
C SER A 216 0.11 1.40 0.39
N ILE A 217 -0.71 0.63 -0.34
CA ILE A 217 -2.16 0.55 -0.07
C ILE A 217 -2.39 -0.19 1.25
N SER A 218 -1.60 -1.23 1.54
CA SER A 218 -1.75 -2.04 2.76
C SER A 218 -1.60 -1.22 4.04
N SER A 219 -0.90 -0.09 4.00
CA SER A 219 -0.83 0.82 5.15
C SER A 219 -2.20 1.35 5.56
N LEU A 220 -3.04 1.75 4.60
CA LEU A 220 -4.41 2.20 4.85
C LEU A 220 -5.38 1.03 5.10
N LEU A 221 -5.21 -0.08 4.38
CA LEU A 221 -6.00 -1.28 4.66
C LEU A 221 -5.80 -1.75 6.10
N LYS A 222 -4.58 -1.63 6.66
CA LYS A 222 -4.30 -1.91 8.06
C LYS A 222 -4.97 -0.90 9.00
N GLU A 223 -4.89 0.38 8.69
CA GLU A 223 -5.53 1.45 9.46
C GLU A 223 -7.05 1.26 9.53
N PHE A 224 -7.66 0.89 8.39
CA PHE A 224 -9.10 0.65 8.25
C PHE A 224 -9.45 -0.85 8.18
N ARG A 225 -8.70 -1.70 8.91
CA ARG A 225 -8.83 -3.16 8.81
C ARG A 225 -10.27 -3.67 9.00
N GLY A 226 -11.00 -3.10 9.96
CA GLY A 226 -12.40 -3.47 10.18
C GLY A 226 -13.29 -3.18 8.98
N ASN A 227 -13.10 -2.04 8.32
CA ASN A 227 -13.83 -1.66 7.11
C ASN A 227 -13.45 -2.54 5.92
N TYR A 228 -12.18 -2.92 5.80
CA TYR A 228 -11.71 -3.84 4.75
C TYR A 228 -12.42 -5.19 4.82
N TYR A 229 -12.44 -5.84 6.00
CA TYR A 229 -13.15 -7.11 6.16
C TYR A 229 -14.66 -6.96 6.03
N LYS A 230 -15.23 -5.83 6.48
CA LYS A 230 -16.66 -5.53 6.26
C LYS A 230 -16.97 -5.38 4.78
N ALA A 231 -16.10 -4.72 3.99
CA ALA A 231 -16.29 -4.57 2.55
C ALA A 231 -16.29 -5.93 1.83
N ILE A 232 -15.40 -6.87 2.21
CA ILE A 232 -15.40 -8.24 1.69
C ILE A 232 -16.70 -8.95 2.07
N LYS A 233 -17.09 -8.91 3.34
CA LYS A 233 -18.29 -9.57 3.83
C LYS A 233 -19.57 -9.03 3.19
N ASN A 234 -19.66 -7.73 2.95
CA ASN A 234 -20.82 -7.13 2.30
C ASN A 234 -21.10 -7.74 0.92
N VAL A 235 -20.06 -8.11 0.15
CA VAL A 235 -20.26 -8.77 -1.15
C VAL A 235 -20.99 -10.11 -0.98
N GLU A 236 -20.71 -10.84 0.09
CA GLU A 236 -21.35 -12.12 0.39
C GLU A 236 -22.78 -11.92 0.89
N ASP A 237 -22.98 -10.92 1.74
CA ASP A 237 -24.27 -10.62 2.37
C ASP A 237 -25.27 -9.95 1.39
N TYR A 238 -24.79 -9.30 0.30
CA TYR A 238 -25.60 -8.58 -0.68
C TYR A 238 -25.49 -9.17 -2.09
N ASP A 239 -25.91 -10.42 -2.26
CA ASP A 239 -26.09 -11.10 -3.55
C ASP A 239 -24.91 -11.01 -4.53
N SER A 240 -23.67 -10.94 -4.04
CA SER A 240 -22.44 -10.86 -4.83
C SER A 240 -22.22 -9.50 -5.52
N ASP A 241 -22.79 -8.42 -4.98
CA ASP A 241 -22.54 -7.05 -5.44
C ASP A 241 -21.17 -6.53 -4.98
N LEU A 242 -20.26 -6.38 -5.91
CA LEU A 242 -18.89 -5.88 -5.69
C LEU A 242 -18.83 -4.35 -5.53
N THR A 243 -19.90 -3.62 -5.77
CA THR A 243 -19.91 -2.14 -5.84
C THR A 243 -19.29 -1.52 -4.59
N TYR A 244 -19.70 -1.98 -3.40
CA TYR A 244 -19.17 -1.45 -2.12
C TYR A 244 -17.70 -1.79 -1.87
N PHE A 245 -17.25 -2.97 -2.30
CA PHE A 245 -15.87 -3.37 -2.17
C PHE A 245 -14.96 -2.53 -3.09
N ILE A 246 -15.38 -2.33 -4.33
CA ILE A 246 -14.67 -1.50 -5.31
C ILE A 246 -14.63 -0.05 -4.82
N ASP A 247 -15.74 0.47 -4.32
CA ASP A 247 -15.83 1.83 -3.77
C ASP A 247 -14.87 2.05 -2.58
N PHE A 248 -14.84 1.10 -1.65
CA PHE A 248 -13.91 1.12 -0.52
C PHE A 248 -12.43 1.11 -0.99
N TYR A 249 -12.09 0.24 -1.94
CA TYR A 249 -10.72 0.13 -2.43
C TYR A 249 -10.28 1.38 -3.20
N LEU A 250 -11.16 1.99 -4.00
CA LEU A 250 -10.92 3.28 -4.64
C LEU A 250 -10.68 4.39 -3.61
N ASP A 251 -11.48 4.44 -2.54
CA ASP A 251 -11.28 5.41 -1.45
C ASP A 251 -9.90 5.25 -0.79
N MET A 252 -9.49 4.02 -0.50
CA MET A 252 -8.16 3.75 0.07
C MET A 252 -7.05 4.15 -0.90
N THR A 253 -7.23 3.89 -2.18
CA THR A 253 -6.28 4.27 -3.24
C THR A 253 -6.14 5.80 -3.34
N VAL A 254 -7.24 6.53 -3.46
CA VAL A 254 -7.24 8.01 -3.52
C VAL A 254 -6.57 8.60 -2.27
N LYS A 255 -6.91 8.10 -1.08
CA LYS A 255 -6.30 8.54 0.18
C LYS A 255 -4.80 8.27 0.23
N SER A 256 -4.36 7.09 -0.24
CA SER A 256 -2.93 6.72 -0.30
C SER A 256 -2.16 7.66 -1.21
N ILE A 257 -2.65 7.91 -2.42
CA ILE A 257 -2.01 8.79 -3.39
C ILE A 257 -1.91 10.21 -2.84
N LYS A 258 -3.02 10.76 -2.30
CA LYS A 258 -3.04 12.11 -1.72
C LYS A 258 -2.06 12.25 -0.56
N LYS A 259 -1.98 11.25 0.32
CA LYS A 259 -1.06 11.23 1.45
C LYS A 259 0.39 11.27 0.98
N VAL A 260 0.77 10.38 0.05
CA VAL A 260 2.14 10.32 -0.46
C VAL A 260 2.50 11.57 -1.24
N SER A 261 1.60 12.08 -2.09
CA SER A 261 1.81 13.34 -2.82
C SER A 261 2.01 14.52 -1.86
N SER A 262 1.25 14.59 -0.76
CA SER A 262 1.42 15.61 0.26
C SER A 262 2.75 15.46 1.01
N ASP A 263 3.08 14.25 1.44
CA ASP A 263 4.33 13.97 2.16
C ASP A 263 5.54 14.30 1.28
N PHE A 264 5.48 13.93 0.00
CA PHE A 264 6.51 14.26 -0.98
C PHE A 264 6.65 15.78 -1.19
N LYS A 265 5.54 16.48 -1.44
CA LYS A 265 5.55 17.96 -1.59
C LYS A 265 6.15 18.63 -0.37
N ASN A 266 5.86 18.15 0.81
CA ASN A 266 6.41 18.68 2.06
C ASN A 266 7.92 18.45 2.16
N GLN A 267 8.41 17.25 1.81
CA GLN A 267 9.85 16.94 1.80
C GLN A 267 10.60 17.75 0.74
N TYR A 268 10.04 17.89 -0.45
CA TYR A 268 10.62 18.70 -1.51
C TYR A 268 10.72 20.17 -1.09
N LEU A 269 9.66 20.73 -0.50
CA LEU A 269 9.68 22.11 0.01
C LEU A 269 10.75 22.31 1.08
N LEU A 270 10.90 21.36 2.01
CA LEU A 270 11.97 21.37 3.01
C LEU A 270 13.35 21.35 2.37
N LYS A 271 13.57 20.51 1.37
CA LYS A 271 14.84 20.42 0.62
C LYS A 271 15.16 21.74 -0.05
N VAL A 272 14.18 22.36 -0.73
CA VAL A 272 14.35 23.66 -1.39
C VAL A 272 14.70 24.77 -0.36
N ILE A 273 13.99 24.79 0.78
CA ILE A 273 14.29 25.77 1.85
C ILE A 273 15.69 25.56 2.41
N LYS A 274 16.07 24.33 2.75
CA LYS A 274 17.40 23.99 3.26
C LYS A 274 18.50 24.34 2.24
N GLY A 275 18.29 24.06 0.96
CA GLY A 275 19.23 24.45 -0.11
C GLY A 275 19.44 25.97 -0.18
N LYS A 276 18.36 26.75 -0.21
CA LYS A 276 18.45 28.22 -0.22
C LYS A 276 19.16 28.81 1.01
N ILE A 277 18.99 28.18 2.17
CA ILE A 277 19.66 28.59 3.40
C ILE A 277 21.15 28.31 3.28
N LEU A 278 21.52 27.11 2.84
CA LEU A 278 22.92 26.71 2.66
C LEU A 278 23.63 27.56 1.60
N ASP A 279 22.99 27.86 0.48
CA ASP A 279 23.54 28.72 -0.60
C ASP A 279 23.86 30.14 -0.13
N ARG A 280 23.16 30.62 0.92
CA ARG A 280 23.39 31.90 1.57
C ARG A 280 24.45 31.80 2.69
N GLY A 281 25.05 30.63 2.95
CA GLY A 281 26.00 30.42 4.04
C GLY A 281 25.36 30.47 5.43
N LEU A 282 24.04 30.24 5.51
CA LEU A 282 23.27 30.25 6.75
C LEU A 282 23.04 28.85 7.26
N GLU A 283 22.86 28.66 8.55
CA GLU A 283 22.56 27.37 9.18
C GLU A 283 21.36 27.50 10.11
N LEU A 284 20.47 26.51 10.05
CA LEU A 284 19.37 26.39 11.02
C LEU A 284 19.83 25.66 12.27
N ASN A 285 19.40 26.13 13.43
CA ASN A 285 19.50 25.31 14.61
C ASN A 285 18.43 24.20 14.63
N LYS A 286 18.63 23.13 15.42
CA LYS A 286 17.74 21.96 15.48
C LYS A 286 16.28 22.29 15.81
N ARG A 287 16.02 23.36 16.58
CA ARG A 287 14.66 23.78 16.93
C ARG A 287 13.97 24.47 15.75
N GLN A 288 14.69 25.33 15.05
CA GLN A 288 14.22 26.01 13.84
C GLN A 288 13.89 24.97 12.77
N GLU A 289 14.79 24.00 12.52
CA GLU A 289 14.60 22.91 11.58
C GLU A 289 13.35 22.08 11.92
N LYS A 290 13.23 21.61 13.17
CA LYS A 290 12.06 20.85 13.65
C LYS A 290 10.75 21.63 13.51
N THR A 291 10.79 22.95 13.74
CA THR A 291 9.60 23.79 13.62
C THR A 291 9.19 23.94 12.14
N LEU A 292 10.13 24.19 11.25
CA LEU A 292 9.87 24.25 9.80
C LEU A 292 9.29 22.94 9.27
N GLU A 293 9.87 21.79 9.64
CA GLU A 293 9.32 20.48 9.31
C GLU A 293 7.87 20.32 9.78
N LYS A 294 7.59 20.74 11.01
CA LYS A 294 6.24 20.62 11.57
C LYS A 294 5.23 21.50 10.85
N ILE A 295 5.55 22.78 10.61
CA ILE A 295 4.60 23.70 9.96
C ILE A 295 4.31 23.32 8.52
N ILE A 296 5.32 22.87 7.79
CA ILE A 296 5.16 22.38 6.42
C ILE A 296 4.25 21.16 6.44
N LYS A 297 4.51 20.19 7.33
CA LYS A 297 3.71 18.96 7.46
C LYS A 297 2.23 19.23 7.76
N ILE A 298 1.93 20.23 8.60
CA ILE A 298 0.53 20.55 8.98
C ILE A 298 -0.09 21.64 8.09
N GLY A 299 0.64 22.15 7.09
CA GLY A 299 0.18 23.22 6.21
C GLY A 299 -0.09 24.55 6.94
N LYS A 300 0.57 24.78 8.08
CA LYS A 300 0.36 25.99 8.88
C LYS A 300 1.12 27.16 8.27
N LYS A 301 0.40 28.22 7.90
CA LYS A 301 0.97 29.41 7.25
C LYS A 301 1.52 30.43 8.24
N ASN A 302 1.00 30.49 9.46
CA ASN A 302 1.39 31.48 10.47
C ASN A 302 1.97 30.78 11.69
N ILE A 303 3.09 31.29 12.20
CA ILE A 303 3.73 30.82 13.42
C ILE A 303 3.69 31.95 14.44
N ASP A 304 3.21 31.65 15.65
CA ASP A 304 3.32 32.52 16.79
C ASP A 304 4.33 31.97 17.82
N ILE A 305 4.71 32.81 18.74
CA ILE A 305 5.67 32.48 19.82
C ILE A 305 5.16 31.31 20.65
N SER A 306 3.86 31.26 20.94
CA SER A 306 3.23 30.18 21.74
C SER A 306 3.35 28.82 21.07
N PHE A 307 3.11 28.78 19.76
CA PHE A 307 3.29 27.55 18.98
C PHE A 307 4.75 27.09 19.02
N TYR A 308 5.71 28.01 18.79
CA TYR A 308 7.15 27.70 18.81
C TYR A 308 7.60 27.16 20.18
N MET A 309 7.16 27.83 21.27
CA MET A 309 7.42 27.38 22.64
C MET A 309 6.90 25.97 22.90
N SER A 310 5.65 25.70 22.52
CA SER A 310 5.02 24.39 22.74
C SER A 310 5.72 23.27 21.97
N GLN A 311 6.15 23.54 20.73
CA GLN A 311 6.83 22.54 19.88
C GLN A 311 8.23 22.19 20.38
N ASN A 312 8.94 23.18 20.91
CA ASN A 312 10.35 23.04 21.28
C ASN A 312 10.62 22.97 22.79
N LYS A 313 9.56 23.15 23.60
CA LYS A 313 9.65 23.17 25.09
C LYS A 313 10.70 24.21 25.58
N VAL A 314 10.63 25.43 25.04
CA VAL A 314 11.54 26.53 25.36
C VAL A 314 10.79 27.70 25.96
N VAL A 315 11.53 28.57 26.64
CA VAL A 315 11.02 29.86 27.20
C VAL A 315 10.81 30.88 26.09
N GLN A 316 10.01 31.92 26.38
CA GLN A 316 9.60 32.93 25.42
C GLN A 316 10.78 33.69 24.79
N GLU A 317 11.82 33.98 25.55
CA GLU A 317 13.00 34.67 25.07
C GLU A 317 13.75 33.89 24.00
N THR A 318 13.94 32.57 24.22
CA THR A 318 14.53 31.66 23.22
C THR A 318 13.66 31.57 21.97
N ALA A 319 12.34 31.47 22.14
CA ALA A 319 11.40 31.40 21.01
C ALA A 319 11.45 32.69 20.17
N ARG A 320 11.49 33.87 20.82
CA ARG A 320 11.62 35.15 20.12
C ARG A 320 12.93 35.24 19.33
N LYS A 321 14.05 34.86 19.93
CA LYS A 321 15.34 34.85 19.27
C LYS A 321 15.35 33.97 18.05
N ASP A 322 14.96 32.69 18.21
CA ASP A 322 14.94 31.72 17.10
C ASP A 322 13.99 32.16 15.96
N LEU A 323 12.83 32.75 16.26
CA LEU A 323 11.89 33.28 15.26
C LEU A 323 12.43 34.55 14.58
N SER A 324 13.08 35.44 15.30
CA SER A 324 13.72 36.64 14.72
C SER A 324 14.82 36.26 13.74
N GLU A 325 15.67 35.28 14.11
CA GLU A 325 16.67 34.74 13.19
C GLU A 325 16.05 34.17 11.90
N LEU A 326 14.90 33.45 11.98
CA LEU A 326 14.19 32.94 10.79
C LEU A 326 13.62 34.08 9.92
N VAL A 327 13.24 35.21 10.51
CA VAL A 327 12.81 36.42 9.78
C VAL A 327 14.00 37.10 9.11
N GLU A 328 15.13 37.24 9.81
CA GLU A 328 16.38 37.80 9.25
C GLU A 328 16.91 36.97 8.10
N MET A 329 16.72 35.63 8.15
CA MET A 329 17.03 34.71 7.06
C MET A 329 16.01 34.78 5.90
N GLU A 330 14.96 35.59 5.99
CA GLU A 330 13.86 35.68 5.02
C GLU A 330 13.09 34.36 4.78
N ILE A 331 13.11 33.48 5.78
CA ILE A 331 12.35 32.22 5.77
C ILE A 331 10.91 32.45 6.25
N LEU A 332 10.75 33.38 7.18
CA LEU A 332 9.46 33.84 7.67
C LEU A 332 9.29 35.34 7.35
N LEU A 333 8.02 35.71 7.17
CA LEU A 333 7.61 37.11 7.08
C LEU A 333 6.93 37.52 8.38
N VAL A 334 7.11 38.79 8.80
CA VAL A 334 6.44 39.33 9.98
C VAL A 334 4.97 39.59 9.72
#